data_496822a263a79a0876d8c764ee34a9ed
#
_entry.id   496822a263a79a0876d8c764ee34a9ed
#
_cell.length_a   1.000
_cell.length_b   1.000
_cell.length_c   1.000
_cell.angle_alpha   90.00
_cell.angle_beta   90.00
_cell.angle_gamma   90.00
#
_symmetry.space_group_name_H-M   'P 1'
#
loop_
_entity.id
_entity.type
_entity.pdbx_description
1 polymer ?
#
loop_
_entity_poly.entity_id
_entity_poly.type
_entity_poly.pdbx_seq_one_letter_code
_entity_poly.pdbx_strand_id
1 'polypeptide(L)'
;FCLPKTAWPPTFGSFPSVKSREANFFYGHPQNRFWKVLANVMNDVCPGTTEEKKAFLIKHNIAVWDVIASCDIEGSSDSSIKNVTPNDLRRILQTAEIKKIFTNGNTAYKLFVKYNSDLNAVKLPSTSPANAMFSLEKLIEYWRVLKDFT
;
A
#
# COMPACT_ATOMS: atom_id res chain seq x y z
N PHE A 1 1.85 14.72 3.84
CA PHE A 1 2.49 13.57 4.50
C PHE A 1 3.18 14.00 5.78
N CYS A 2 2.58 13.76 6.95
CA CYS A 2 3.30 13.82 8.22
C CYS A 2 3.88 12.44 8.49
N LEU A 3 5.20 12.32 8.40
CA LEU A 3 5.91 11.14 8.85
C LEU A 3 6.30 11.37 10.31
N PRO A 4 5.83 10.58 11.27
CA PRO A 4 6.40 10.61 12.62
C PRO A 4 7.81 10.01 12.63
N LYS A 5 8.58 10.34 13.63
CA LYS A 5 9.99 9.98 13.79
C LYS A 5 10.25 8.52 14.21
N THR A 6 9.31 7.61 13.99
CA THR A 6 9.39 6.22 14.44
C THR A 6 9.38 5.22 13.29
N ALA A 7 9.94 4.04 13.53
CA ALA A 7 10.11 2.95 12.58
C ALA A 7 8.80 2.45 11.97
N TRP A 8 8.75 2.38 10.62
CA TRP A 8 7.51 2.07 9.87
C TRP A 8 7.72 1.01 8.82
N PRO A 9 6.87 -0.01 8.72
CA PRO A 9 6.81 -0.83 7.53
C PRO A 9 5.95 -0.13 6.46
N PRO A 10 6.52 0.31 5.32
CA PRO A 10 5.71 0.82 4.22
C PRO A 10 5.05 -0.33 3.44
N THR A 11 3.79 -0.17 3.11
CA THR A 11 3.10 -0.99 2.11
C THR A 11 2.96 -0.23 0.82
N PHE A 12 3.41 -0.81 -0.29
CA PHE A 12 3.40 -0.17 -1.59
C PHE A 12 2.30 -0.73 -2.49
N GLY A 13 1.46 0.16 -3.04
CA GLY A 13 0.61 -0.11 -4.18
C GLY A 13 1.33 0.17 -5.50
N SER A 14 0.77 -0.25 -6.63
CA SER A 14 1.34 0.03 -7.95
C SER A 14 1.13 1.49 -8.35
N PHE A 15 -0.11 1.91 -8.42
CA PHE A 15 -0.54 3.28 -8.69
C PHE A 15 -1.98 3.48 -8.18
N PRO A 16 -2.37 4.67 -7.73
CA PRO A 16 -3.73 4.91 -7.28
C PRO A 16 -4.74 4.69 -8.41
N SER A 17 -5.81 3.97 -8.12
CA SER A 17 -6.93 3.87 -9.04
C SER A 17 -7.59 5.23 -9.28
N VAL A 18 -8.39 5.34 -10.35
CA VAL A 18 -9.17 6.56 -10.62
C VAL A 18 -9.98 6.98 -9.40
N LYS A 19 -10.67 6.04 -8.76
CA LYS A 19 -11.49 6.28 -7.56
C LYS A 19 -10.66 6.70 -6.34
N SER A 20 -9.46 6.15 -6.17
CA SER A 20 -8.55 6.58 -5.09
C SER A 20 -8.04 7.99 -5.33
N ARG A 21 -7.77 8.36 -6.58
CA ARG A 21 -7.37 9.72 -6.95
C ARG A 21 -8.51 10.72 -6.73
N GLU A 22 -9.73 10.37 -7.09
CA GLU A 22 -10.93 11.19 -6.83
C GLU A 22 -11.19 11.36 -5.33
N ALA A 23 -11.02 10.30 -4.54
CA ALA A 23 -11.13 10.34 -3.08
C ALA A 23 -9.92 11.02 -2.40
N ASN A 24 -8.90 11.40 -3.17
CA ASN A 24 -7.70 12.11 -2.73
C ASN A 24 -6.94 11.42 -1.59
N PHE A 25 -7.03 10.09 -1.48
CA PHE A 25 -6.30 9.28 -0.51
C PHE A 25 -6.10 7.84 -0.97
N PHE A 26 -5.09 7.15 -0.40
CA PHE A 26 -4.74 5.77 -0.76
C PHE A 26 -5.90 4.80 -0.57
N TYR A 27 -6.09 3.91 -1.54
CA TYR A 27 -7.12 2.86 -1.52
C TYR A 27 -8.53 3.40 -1.23
N GLY A 28 -8.85 4.58 -1.75
CA GLY A 28 -10.15 5.23 -1.57
C GLY A 28 -11.32 4.59 -2.32
N HIS A 29 -11.05 3.64 -3.24
CA HIS A 29 -12.11 2.92 -3.94
C HIS A 29 -12.96 2.12 -2.93
N PRO A 30 -14.32 2.26 -2.96
CA PRO A 30 -15.19 1.67 -1.95
C PRO A 30 -15.10 0.15 -1.82
N GLN A 31 -14.78 -0.54 -2.92
CA GLN A 31 -14.66 -2.00 -2.97
C GLN A 31 -13.25 -2.51 -2.66
N ASN A 32 -12.25 -1.63 -2.50
CA ASN A 32 -10.92 -2.05 -2.11
C ASN A 32 -10.93 -2.48 -0.64
N ARG A 33 -10.35 -3.65 -0.38
CA ARG A 33 -10.36 -4.29 0.94
C ARG A 33 -9.19 -3.88 1.84
N PHE A 34 -8.30 -2.99 1.38
CA PHE A 34 -7.08 -2.60 2.09
C PHE A 34 -7.35 -2.18 3.54
N TRP A 35 -8.26 -1.22 3.74
CA TRP A 35 -8.56 -0.70 5.08
C TRP A 35 -9.23 -1.73 5.97
N LYS A 36 -10.10 -2.58 5.42
CA LYS A 36 -10.73 -3.68 6.14
C LYS A 36 -9.71 -4.73 6.58
N VAL A 37 -8.77 -5.08 5.69
CA VAL A 37 -7.68 -6.01 6.00
C VAL A 37 -6.79 -5.46 7.10
N LEU A 38 -6.31 -4.21 6.97
CA LEU A 38 -5.47 -3.59 7.99
C LEU A 38 -6.16 -3.51 9.35
N ALA A 39 -7.42 -3.08 9.39
CA ALA A 39 -8.17 -2.99 10.64
C ALA A 39 -8.27 -4.35 11.34
N ASN A 40 -8.55 -5.42 10.60
CA ASN A 40 -8.60 -6.77 11.16
C ASN A 40 -7.23 -7.28 11.63
N VAL A 41 -6.17 -7.02 10.85
CA VAL A 41 -4.81 -7.41 11.22
C VAL A 41 -4.36 -6.70 12.49
N MET A 42 -4.64 -5.40 12.60
CA MET A 42 -4.27 -4.59 13.77
C MET A 42 -5.26 -4.70 14.93
N ASN A 43 -6.36 -5.43 14.76
CA ASN A 43 -7.43 -5.57 15.74
C ASN A 43 -8.00 -4.21 16.19
N ASP A 44 -8.29 -3.36 15.22
CA ASP A 44 -8.76 -1.99 15.41
C ASP A 44 -9.98 -1.69 14.52
N VAL A 45 -10.60 -0.55 14.72
CA VAL A 45 -11.77 -0.10 13.94
C VAL A 45 -11.34 0.32 12.53
N CYS A 46 -12.13 -0.09 11.53
CA CYS A 46 -11.86 0.28 10.13
C CYS A 46 -12.09 1.79 9.94
N PRO A 47 -11.07 2.56 9.53
CA PRO A 47 -11.21 3.99 9.35
C PRO A 47 -12.09 4.32 8.13
N GLY A 48 -13.01 5.29 8.29
CA GLY A 48 -13.92 5.73 7.23
C GLY A 48 -13.49 7.00 6.53
N THR A 49 -13.02 7.99 7.29
CA THR A 49 -12.60 9.29 6.77
C THR A 49 -11.10 9.34 6.47
N THR A 50 -10.67 10.31 5.66
CA THR A 50 -9.24 10.54 5.38
C THR A 50 -8.46 10.83 6.67
N GLU A 51 -9.02 11.60 7.59
CA GLU A 51 -8.37 11.93 8.86
C GLU A 51 -8.25 10.69 9.76
N GLU A 52 -9.28 9.86 9.81
CA GLU A 52 -9.24 8.57 10.53
C GLU A 52 -8.20 7.62 9.93
N LYS A 53 -8.08 7.58 8.59
CA LYS A 53 -7.07 6.78 7.89
C LYS A 53 -5.65 7.23 8.22
N LYS A 54 -5.40 8.53 8.25
CA LYS A 54 -4.10 9.08 8.66
C LYS A 54 -3.78 8.74 10.12
N ALA A 55 -4.73 8.94 11.01
CA ALA A 55 -4.57 8.61 12.44
C ALA A 55 -4.32 7.11 12.65
N PHE A 56 -5.01 6.26 11.92
CA PHE A 56 -4.82 4.80 11.94
C PHE A 56 -3.40 4.40 11.54
N LEU A 57 -2.89 4.95 10.44
CA LEU A 57 -1.53 4.67 9.97
C LEU A 57 -0.47 5.11 11.00
N ILE A 58 -0.64 6.30 11.58
CA ILE A 58 0.24 6.82 12.61
C ILE A 58 0.22 5.92 13.85
N LYS A 59 -0.97 5.58 14.34
CA LYS A 59 -1.16 4.72 15.52
C LYS A 59 -0.46 3.37 15.40
N HIS A 60 -0.49 2.79 14.20
CA HIS A 60 0.05 1.45 13.94
C HIS A 60 1.44 1.46 13.29
N ASN A 61 2.11 2.60 13.23
CA ASN A 61 3.43 2.74 12.61
C ASN A 61 3.49 2.20 11.17
N ILE A 62 2.50 2.53 10.35
CA ILE A 62 2.39 2.11 8.95
C ILE A 62 2.56 3.33 8.04
N ALA A 63 3.50 3.27 7.10
CA ALA A 63 3.60 4.21 6.00
C ALA A 63 3.06 3.59 4.71
N VAL A 64 2.27 4.34 3.97
CA VAL A 64 1.74 3.92 2.67
C VAL A 64 2.30 4.84 1.60
N TRP A 65 2.81 4.26 0.52
CA TRP A 65 3.41 4.99 -0.58
C TRP A 65 3.16 4.29 -1.91
N ASP A 66 3.10 5.04 -2.99
CA ASP A 66 2.97 4.46 -4.32
C ASP A 66 4.34 4.15 -4.91
N VAL A 67 4.48 3.00 -5.56
CA VAL A 67 5.71 2.62 -6.27
C VAL A 67 5.97 3.55 -7.44
N ILE A 68 4.90 4.04 -8.08
CA ILE A 68 4.95 4.87 -9.27
C ILE A 68 4.50 6.30 -8.94
N ALA A 69 5.30 7.29 -9.31
CA ALA A 69 4.95 8.71 -9.20
C ALA A 69 3.96 9.14 -10.28
N SER A 70 4.19 8.68 -11.52
CA SER A 70 3.33 8.94 -12.66
C SER A 70 3.41 7.84 -13.69
N CYS A 71 2.35 7.64 -14.44
CA CYS A 71 2.30 6.73 -15.58
C CYS A 71 1.10 7.08 -16.46
N ASP A 72 1.10 6.55 -17.69
CA ASP A 72 -0.08 6.52 -18.53
C ASP A 72 -0.83 5.23 -18.25
N ILE A 73 -2.09 5.33 -17.85
CA ILE A 73 -2.95 4.21 -17.54
C ILE A 73 -4.35 4.44 -18.10
N GLU A 74 -4.92 3.43 -18.71
CA GLU A 74 -6.30 3.43 -19.18
C GLU A 74 -7.21 2.85 -18.10
N GLY A 75 -8.03 3.70 -17.49
CA GLY A 75 -8.88 3.33 -16.35
C GLY A 75 -8.06 2.95 -15.11
N SER A 76 -8.33 1.79 -14.53
CA SER A 76 -7.64 1.24 -13.36
C SER A 76 -6.94 -0.09 -13.63
N SER A 77 -6.75 -0.45 -14.90
CA SER A 77 -6.11 -1.70 -15.30
C SER A 77 -4.58 -1.62 -15.18
N ASP A 78 -4.00 -2.49 -14.36
CA ASP A 78 -2.55 -2.58 -14.21
C ASP A 78 -1.83 -2.99 -15.51
N SER A 79 -2.51 -3.69 -16.41
CA SER A 79 -1.96 -4.10 -17.72
C SER A 79 -1.81 -2.95 -18.71
N SER A 80 -2.52 -1.83 -18.50
CA SER A 80 -2.45 -0.63 -19.35
C SER A 80 -1.42 0.40 -18.88
N ILE A 81 -0.63 0.11 -17.84
CA ILE A 81 0.40 1.01 -17.31
C ILE A 81 1.52 1.19 -18.32
N LYS A 82 1.76 2.45 -18.75
CA LYS A 82 2.80 2.84 -19.71
C LYS A 82 3.51 4.11 -19.23
N ASN A 83 4.69 4.39 -19.77
CA ASN A 83 5.47 5.61 -19.50
C ASN A 83 5.66 5.85 -17.99
N VAL A 84 6.11 4.82 -17.30
CA VAL A 84 6.23 4.80 -15.84
C VAL A 84 7.35 5.71 -15.35
N THR A 85 7.03 6.63 -14.44
CA THR A 85 8.01 7.36 -13.63
C THR A 85 7.94 6.82 -12.20
N PRO A 86 8.99 6.16 -11.71
CA PRO A 86 8.99 5.60 -10.35
C PRO A 86 9.06 6.70 -9.29
N ASN A 87 8.50 6.43 -8.12
CA ASN A 87 8.71 7.26 -6.95
C ASN A 87 10.12 7.04 -6.37
N ASP A 88 10.71 8.11 -5.86
CA ASP A 88 11.96 8.03 -5.12
C ASP A 88 11.72 7.57 -3.67
N LEU A 89 11.78 6.26 -3.45
CA LEU A 89 11.57 5.65 -2.14
C LEU A 89 12.70 5.96 -1.13
N ARG A 90 13.85 6.41 -1.61
CA ARG A 90 14.98 6.79 -0.74
C ARG A 90 14.61 7.95 0.17
N ARG A 91 13.73 8.83 -0.28
CA ARG A 91 13.23 9.95 0.54
C ARG A 91 12.53 9.45 1.81
N ILE A 92 11.74 8.38 1.72
CA ILE A 92 11.11 7.74 2.89
C ILE A 92 12.16 7.06 3.77
N LEU A 93 13.04 6.28 3.16
CA LEU A 93 14.07 5.53 3.88
C LEU A 93 15.04 6.44 4.65
N GLN A 94 15.27 7.66 4.15
CA GLN A 94 16.09 8.67 4.84
C GLN A 94 15.34 9.39 5.97
N THR A 95 14.01 9.43 5.90
CA THR A 95 13.17 10.20 6.83
C THR A 95 12.69 9.36 8.02
N ALA A 96 12.58 8.05 7.83
CA ALA A 96 12.07 7.13 8.83
C ALA A 96 12.85 5.81 8.83
N GLU A 97 13.00 5.21 10.01
CA GLU A 97 13.56 3.87 10.14
C GLU A 97 12.55 2.83 9.70
N ILE A 98 12.72 2.34 8.47
CA ILE A 98 11.82 1.35 7.87
C ILE A 98 12.33 -0.06 8.19
N LYS A 99 11.57 -0.79 8.98
CA LYS A 99 11.89 -2.17 9.37
C LYS A 99 11.68 -3.17 8.25
N LYS A 100 10.59 -3.02 7.49
CA LYS A 100 10.21 -3.94 6.44
C LYS A 100 9.37 -3.25 5.36
N ILE A 101 9.54 -3.68 4.13
CA ILE A 101 8.79 -3.20 2.97
C ILE A 101 7.83 -4.30 2.51
N PHE A 102 6.58 -3.94 2.28
CA PHE A 102 5.55 -4.83 1.76
C PHE A 102 4.92 -4.23 0.49
N THR A 103 4.65 -5.06 -0.49
CA THR A 103 3.96 -4.65 -1.72
C THR A 103 2.57 -5.26 -1.80
N ASN A 104 1.59 -4.44 -2.13
CA ASN A 104 0.21 -4.85 -2.27
C ASN A 104 -0.06 -5.38 -3.68
N GLY A 105 0.13 -6.67 -3.86
CA GLY A 105 -0.10 -7.37 -5.11
C GLY A 105 1.13 -7.56 -5.99
N ASN A 106 0.94 -8.36 -7.03
CA ASN A 106 2.03 -8.78 -7.90
C ASN A 106 2.57 -7.65 -8.79
N THR A 107 1.70 -6.78 -9.30
CA THR A 107 2.09 -5.64 -10.14
C THR A 107 2.97 -4.67 -9.36
N ALA A 108 2.55 -4.31 -8.15
CA ALA A 108 3.34 -3.47 -7.26
C ALA A 108 4.71 -4.09 -6.95
N TYR A 109 4.76 -5.39 -6.70
CA TYR A 109 6.00 -6.13 -6.45
C TYR A 109 6.95 -6.09 -7.65
N LYS A 110 6.45 -6.40 -8.84
CA LYS A 110 7.27 -6.39 -10.07
C LYS A 110 7.85 -5.01 -10.35
N LEU A 111 7.04 -3.96 -10.22
CA LEU A 111 7.49 -2.58 -10.41
C LEU A 111 8.49 -2.16 -9.32
N PHE A 112 8.24 -2.54 -8.07
CA PHE A 112 9.17 -2.28 -6.98
C PHE A 112 10.54 -2.90 -7.26
N VAL A 113 10.62 -4.17 -7.59
CA VAL A 113 11.87 -4.89 -7.90
C VAL A 113 12.58 -4.28 -9.11
N LYS A 114 11.82 -3.90 -10.13
CA LYS A 114 12.38 -3.29 -11.34
C LYS A 114 13.10 -1.97 -11.07
N TYR A 115 12.54 -1.12 -10.22
CA TYR A 115 13.05 0.23 -9.97
C TYR A 115 13.86 0.37 -8.67
N ASN A 116 13.83 -0.63 -7.80
CA ASN A 116 14.49 -0.64 -6.50
C ASN A 116 15.16 -1.99 -6.25
N SER A 117 16.01 -2.44 -7.16
CA SER A 117 16.66 -3.76 -7.11
C SER A 117 17.60 -3.97 -5.93
N ASP A 118 18.03 -2.90 -5.28
CA ASP A 118 18.84 -2.87 -4.07
C ASP A 118 18.04 -3.05 -2.77
N LEU A 119 16.70 -2.98 -2.85
CA LEU A 119 15.79 -3.10 -1.71
C LEU A 119 15.00 -4.40 -1.76
N ASN A 120 14.73 -4.96 -0.59
CA ASN A 120 13.93 -6.17 -0.45
C ASN A 120 12.53 -5.87 0.04
N ALA A 121 11.53 -6.40 -0.66
CA ALA A 121 10.13 -6.30 -0.26
C ALA A 121 9.47 -7.66 -0.19
N VAL A 122 8.49 -7.80 0.69
CA VAL A 122 7.60 -8.96 0.77
C VAL A 122 6.36 -8.70 -0.06
N LYS A 123 6.08 -9.61 -0.99
CA LYS A 123 4.84 -9.55 -1.77
C LYS A 123 3.66 -10.07 -0.96
N LEU A 124 2.63 -9.26 -0.81
CA LEU A 124 1.35 -9.65 -0.23
C LEU A 124 0.27 -9.77 -1.32
N PRO A 125 -0.74 -10.63 -1.12
CA PRO A 125 -1.84 -10.71 -2.08
C PRO A 125 -2.58 -9.39 -2.18
N SER A 126 -2.99 -9.03 -3.40
CA SER A 126 -3.66 -7.76 -3.68
C SER A 126 -5.00 -7.64 -2.95
N THR A 127 -5.22 -6.48 -2.36
CA THR A 127 -6.51 -6.11 -1.74
C THR A 127 -7.54 -5.61 -2.76
N SER A 128 -7.16 -5.47 -4.02
CA SER A 128 -8.04 -5.05 -5.11
C SER A 128 -9.24 -5.98 -5.25
N PRO A 129 -10.45 -5.46 -5.54
CA PRO A 129 -11.61 -6.30 -5.87
C PRO A 129 -11.38 -7.17 -7.10
N ALA A 130 -10.48 -6.81 -7.99
CA ALA A 130 -10.07 -7.64 -9.13
C ALA A 130 -9.40 -8.96 -8.71
N ASN A 131 -8.86 -9.05 -7.50
CA ASN A 131 -8.29 -10.27 -6.94
C ASN A 131 -9.40 -11.12 -6.27
N ALA A 132 -10.33 -11.61 -7.07
CA ALA A 132 -11.48 -12.38 -6.58
C ALA A 132 -11.13 -13.75 -5.99
N MET A 133 -9.94 -14.28 -6.27
CA MET A 133 -9.47 -15.57 -5.74
C MET A 133 -9.20 -15.53 -4.22
N PHE A 134 -8.98 -14.36 -3.67
CA PHE A 134 -8.74 -14.17 -2.24
C PHE A 134 -9.98 -13.59 -1.57
N SER A 135 -10.57 -14.34 -0.65
CA SER A 135 -11.59 -13.83 0.27
C SER A 135 -10.97 -12.85 1.25
N LEU A 136 -11.80 -12.09 1.96
CA LEU A 136 -11.33 -11.18 3.00
C LEU A 136 -10.53 -11.92 4.08
N GLU A 137 -11.01 -13.08 4.51
CA GLU A 137 -10.38 -13.92 5.52
C GLU A 137 -8.98 -14.40 5.09
N LYS A 138 -8.84 -14.84 3.85
CA LYS A 138 -7.55 -15.23 3.27
C LYS A 138 -6.58 -14.04 3.21
N LEU A 139 -7.06 -12.88 2.81
CA LEU A 139 -6.24 -11.67 2.82
C LEU A 139 -5.75 -11.34 4.22
N ILE A 140 -6.61 -11.36 5.21
CA ILE A 140 -6.26 -11.11 6.62
C ILE A 140 -5.17 -12.10 7.08
N GLU A 141 -5.30 -13.37 6.74
CA GLU A 141 -4.34 -14.40 7.09
C GLU A 141 -2.94 -14.09 6.54
N TYR A 142 -2.83 -13.77 5.25
CA TYR A 142 -1.55 -13.45 4.61
C TYR A 142 -0.97 -12.10 5.09
N TRP A 143 -1.84 -11.13 5.39
CA TRP A 143 -1.42 -9.80 5.81
C TRP A 143 -1.04 -9.72 7.30
N ARG A 144 -1.32 -10.75 8.09
CA ARG A 144 -0.95 -10.80 9.52
C ARG A 144 0.54 -10.62 9.77
N VAL A 145 1.38 -10.96 8.81
CA VAL A 145 2.83 -10.76 8.90
C VAL A 145 3.21 -9.30 9.17
N LEU A 146 2.38 -8.34 8.79
CA LEU A 146 2.60 -6.92 9.11
C LEU A 146 2.72 -6.68 10.61
N LYS A 147 1.96 -7.41 11.41
CA LYS A 147 1.91 -7.23 12.86
C LYS A 147 3.26 -7.49 13.55
N ASP A 148 4.11 -8.30 12.95
CA ASP A 148 5.43 -8.62 13.49
C ASP A 148 6.42 -7.43 13.37
N PHE A 149 6.07 -6.42 12.58
CA PHE A 149 6.92 -5.26 12.28
C PHE A 149 6.33 -3.91 12.71
N THR A 150 5.11 -3.91 13.24
CA THR A 150 4.41 -2.70 13.71
C THR A 150 4.57 -2.43 15.20
#